data_67c57479df84f56c01a9dd371df3440e
#
_entry.id   67c57479df84f56c01a9dd371df3440e
#
_cell.length_a   1.000
_cell.length_b   1.000
_cell.length_c   1.000
_cell.angle_alpha   90.00
_cell.angle_beta   90.00
_cell.angle_gamma   90.00
#
_symmetry.space_group_name_H-M   'P 1'
#
loop_
_entity.id
_entity.type
_entity.pdbx_description
1 polymer ?
#
loop_
_entity_poly.entity_id
_entity_poly.type
_entity_poly.pdbx_seq_one_letter_code
_entity_poly.pdbx_strand_id
1 'polypeptide(L)'
;MSLDKITATDQVAAITKYNTMPSDEMAIHGTYHAICYSIDGFIKWDEPIQNLVTTVGKNLTLDTILGNSAAGAVVMGLKGVGSANVADTQASHAGWLEVGGTNAPAYSGNRPTPSFSSAAAASKATSSAVSFSMTSTGTVAGCFINIGGSATKDSTTGTLFSAGDFSSSKSVINGDTIAVTYTATLT
;
A
#
# COMPACT_ATOMS: atom_id res chain seq x y z
N MET A 1 -58.29 61.96 -4.93
CA MET A 1 -58.19 60.53 -5.23
C MET A 1 -56.72 60.24 -5.45
N SER A 2 -56.08 59.69 -4.43
CA SER A 2 -54.64 59.28 -4.49
C SER A 2 -54.63 57.85 -4.88
N LEU A 3 -53.90 57.53 -5.96
CA LEU A 3 -53.68 56.19 -6.39
C LEU A 3 -52.39 55.63 -5.64
N ASP A 4 -52.65 54.77 -4.70
CA ASP A 4 -51.57 54.00 -4.06
C ASP A 4 -50.94 53.09 -5.07
N LYS A 5 -49.64 53.32 -5.31
CA LYS A 5 -48.76 52.46 -6.13
C LYS A 5 -48.24 51.30 -5.27
N ILE A 6 -48.91 50.19 -5.40
CA ILE A 6 -48.38 48.94 -4.78
C ILE A 6 -47.17 48.46 -5.63
N THR A 7 -45.98 48.63 -5.11
CA THR A 7 -44.78 48.00 -5.66
C THR A 7 -44.61 46.63 -4.96
N ALA A 8 -45.04 45.57 -5.65
CA ALA A 8 -44.71 44.22 -5.23
C ALA A 8 -43.27 43.94 -5.66
N THR A 9 -42.35 43.97 -4.72
CA THR A 9 -41.01 43.39 -4.90
C THR A 9 -41.14 41.91 -4.60
N ASP A 10 -41.39 41.12 -5.65
CA ASP A 10 -41.33 39.68 -5.58
C ASP A 10 -39.85 39.28 -5.61
N GLN A 11 -39.24 39.18 -4.42
CA GLN A 11 -37.92 38.55 -4.28
C GLN A 11 -38.12 37.03 -4.29
N VAL A 12 -38.04 36.45 -5.50
CA VAL A 12 -37.85 35.02 -5.62
C VAL A 12 -36.45 34.71 -5.10
N ALA A 13 -36.32 34.38 -3.82
CA ALA A 13 -35.14 33.75 -3.29
C ALA A 13 -35.07 32.36 -3.92
N ALA A 14 -34.28 32.21 -4.97
CA ALA A 14 -33.87 30.91 -5.47
C ALA A 14 -33.06 30.22 -4.38
N ILE A 15 -33.75 29.40 -3.59
CA ILE A 15 -33.08 28.46 -2.70
C ILE A 15 -32.41 27.41 -3.60
N THR A 16 -31.18 27.69 -4.02
CA THR A 16 -30.28 26.66 -4.49
C THR A 16 -30.00 25.77 -3.29
N LYS A 17 -30.84 24.77 -3.04
CA LYS A 17 -30.42 23.59 -2.28
C LYS A 17 -29.32 22.94 -3.11
N TYR A 18 -28.07 23.28 -2.79
CA TYR A 18 -26.98 22.40 -3.11
C TYR A 18 -27.30 21.10 -2.37
N ASN A 19 -27.84 20.15 -3.12
CA ASN A 19 -27.88 18.78 -2.70
C ASN A 19 -26.40 18.39 -2.69
N THR A 20 -25.72 18.59 -1.55
CA THR A 20 -24.45 17.94 -1.29
C THR A 20 -24.79 16.46 -1.24
N MET A 21 -24.74 15.81 -2.41
CA MET A 21 -24.66 14.35 -2.42
C MET A 21 -23.51 14.04 -1.49
N PRO A 22 -23.68 13.12 -0.52
CA PRO A 22 -22.53 12.61 0.20
C PRO A 22 -21.53 12.16 -0.89
N SER A 23 -20.38 12.80 -0.96
CA SER A 23 -19.30 12.31 -1.79
C SER A 23 -18.82 11.05 -1.10
N ASP A 24 -19.31 9.89 -1.55
CA ASP A 24 -18.69 8.62 -1.19
C ASP A 24 -17.29 8.62 -1.82
N GLU A 25 -16.33 9.18 -1.09
CA GLU A 25 -14.93 9.05 -1.46
C GLU A 25 -14.50 7.62 -1.18
N MET A 26 -14.40 6.82 -2.23
CA MET A 26 -13.80 5.50 -2.13
C MET A 26 -12.28 5.65 -2.03
N ALA A 27 -11.72 5.42 -0.86
CA ALA A 27 -10.28 5.42 -0.63
C ALA A 27 -9.77 4.01 -0.29
N ILE A 28 -8.62 3.64 -0.88
CA ILE A 28 -7.93 2.39 -0.55
C ILE A 28 -6.79 2.75 0.41
N HIS A 29 -6.85 2.16 1.58
CA HIS A 29 -5.81 2.24 2.60
C HIS A 29 -5.18 0.87 2.81
N GLY A 30 -3.98 0.84 3.36
CA GLY A 30 -3.36 -0.41 3.77
C GLY A 30 -2.42 -0.22 4.95
N THR A 31 -2.18 -1.30 5.64
CA THR A 31 -1.26 -1.36 6.77
C THR A 31 -0.42 -2.61 6.64
N TYR A 32 0.90 -2.44 6.70
CA TYR A 32 1.81 -3.56 6.96
C TYR A 32 2.05 -3.66 8.46
N HIS A 33 2.25 -4.86 8.94
CA HIS A 33 2.74 -5.11 10.27
C HIS A 33 3.92 -6.08 10.16
N ALA A 34 5.11 -5.61 10.51
CA ALA A 34 6.35 -6.35 10.36
C ALA A 34 6.98 -6.63 11.73
N ILE A 35 7.29 -7.89 12.00
CA ILE A 35 7.95 -8.33 13.23
C ILE A 35 9.25 -9.02 12.83
N CYS A 36 10.36 -8.63 13.43
CA CYS A 36 11.65 -9.30 13.25
C CYS A 36 11.97 -10.19 14.45
N TYR A 37 12.28 -11.41 14.15
CA TYR A 37 12.74 -12.40 15.12
C TYR A 37 14.24 -12.65 14.92
N SER A 38 14.99 -12.77 16.01
CA SER A 38 16.34 -13.28 15.99
C SER A 38 16.36 -14.77 15.61
N ILE A 39 17.53 -15.31 15.33
CA ILE A 39 17.73 -16.75 15.08
C ILE A 39 17.25 -17.62 16.26
N ASP A 40 17.27 -17.09 17.50
CA ASP A 40 16.80 -17.75 18.70
C ASP A 40 15.29 -17.59 18.94
N GLY A 41 14.58 -16.90 18.02
CA GLY A 41 13.13 -16.69 18.09
C GLY A 41 12.68 -15.52 18.95
N PHE A 42 13.58 -14.70 19.49
CA PHE A 42 13.21 -13.50 20.25
C PHE A 42 12.86 -12.36 19.31
N ILE A 43 11.83 -11.58 19.68
CA ILE A 43 11.45 -10.36 18.92
C ILE A 43 12.55 -9.31 19.09
N LYS A 44 13.10 -8.83 17.98
CA LYS A 44 14.06 -7.73 17.91
C LYS A 44 13.37 -6.39 17.76
N TRP A 45 12.33 -6.35 16.93
CA TRP A 45 11.48 -5.18 16.73
C TRP A 45 10.12 -5.61 16.16
N ASP A 46 9.14 -4.75 16.38
CA ASP A 46 7.73 -4.91 15.98
C ASP A 46 7.24 -3.55 15.50
N GLU A 47 6.74 -3.45 14.26
CA GLU A 47 6.45 -2.17 13.60
C GLU A 47 5.18 -2.28 12.74
N PRO A 48 4.09 -1.59 13.14
CA PRO A 48 2.97 -1.32 12.24
C PRO A 48 3.27 -0.11 11.36
N ILE A 49 3.00 -0.20 10.06
CA ILE A 49 3.23 0.87 9.09
C ILE A 49 2.00 1.13 8.24
N GLN A 50 1.65 2.41 8.10
CA GLN A 50 0.69 2.84 7.08
C GLN A 50 1.36 2.76 5.72
N ASN A 51 0.66 2.19 4.74
CA ASN A 51 1.19 2.17 3.38
C ASN A 51 0.75 3.40 2.58
N LEU A 52 1.48 3.64 1.52
CA LEU A 52 1.08 4.50 0.42
C LEU A 52 0.62 3.61 -0.74
N VAL A 53 -0.65 3.69 -1.13
CA VAL A 53 -1.12 3.07 -2.38
C VAL A 53 -0.74 3.98 -3.53
N THR A 54 0.07 3.48 -4.48
CA THR A 54 0.56 4.27 -5.61
C THR A 54 -0.55 4.61 -6.59
N THR A 55 -0.33 5.61 -7.46
CA THR A 55 -1.28 5.96 -8.52
C THR A 55 -1.50 4.78 -9.47
N VAL A 56 -0.43 4.07 -9.85
CA VAL A 56 -0.56 2.88 -10.72
C VAL A 56 -1.28 1.72 -10.02
N GLY A 57 -1.14 1.59 -8.70
CA GLY A 57 -1.88 0.61 -7.90
C GLY A 57 -3.38 0.92 -7.84
N LYS A 58 -3.76 2.18 -7.70
CA LYS A 58 -5.17 2.62 -7.76
C LYS A 58 -5.77 2.37 -9.14
N ASN A 59 -5.03 2.67 -10.21
CA ASN A 59 -5.46 2.41 -11.59
C ASN A 59 -5.69 0.91 -11.82
N LEU A 60 -4.74 0.06 -11.40
CA LEU A 60 -4.91 -1.40 -11.49
C LEU A 60 -6.17 -1.89 -10.76
N THR A 61 -6.48 -1.33 -9.60
CA THR A 61 -7.71 -1.67 -8.87
C THR A 61 -8.95 -1.34 -9.70
N LEU A 62 -9.03 -0.13 -10.26
CA LEU A 62 -10.15 0.29 -11.11
C LEU A 62 -10.26 -0.57 -12.36
N ASP A 63 -9.15 -0.84 -13.05
CA ASP A 63 -9.11 -1.69 -14.25
C ASP A 63 -9.57 -3.13 -13.94
N THR A 64 -9.19 -3.65 -12.79
CA THR A 64 -9.61 -4.99 -12.34
C THR A 64 -11.11 -5.04 -12.02
N ILE A 65 -11.64 -4.05 -11.30
CA ILE A 65 -13.05 -3.99 -10.91
C ILE A 65 -13.95 -3.75 -12.13
N LEU A 66 -13.54 -2.89 -13.04
CA LEU A 66 -14.31 -2.50 -14.22
C LEU A 66 -14.05 -3.41 -15.44
N GLY A 67 -13.28 -4.47 -15.29
CA GLY A 67 -13.14 -5.54 -16.30
C GLY A 67 -12.12 -5.28 -17.41
N ASN A 68 -11.21 -4.32 -17.23
CA ASN A 68 -10.16 -3.99 -18.21
C ASN A 68 -8.91 -4.87 -18.08
N SER A 69 -8.64 -5.42 -16.90
CA SER A 69 -7.53 -6.32 -16.68
C SER A 69 -7.83 -7.35 -15.59
N ALA A 70 -7.14 -8.50 -15.65
CA ALA A 70 -7.19 -9.47 -14.57
C ALA A 70 -6.14 -9.10 -13.51
N ALA A 71 -6.47 -9.33 -12.23
CA ALA A 71 -5.49 -9.26 -11.17
C ALA A 71 -4.39 -10.32 -11.41
N GLY A 72 -3.14 -9.89 -11.46
CA GLY A 72 -1.99 -10.79 -11.55
C GLY A 72 -1.61 -11.40 -10.19
N ALA A 73 -0.59 -12.23 -10.19
CA ALA A 73 -0.02 -12.75 -8.95
C ALA A 73 0.49 -11.62 -8.06
N VAL A 74 0.27 -11.76 -6.76
CA VAL A 74 0.74 -10.78 -5.76
C VAL A 74 2.04 -11.28 -5.18
N VAL A 75 3.05 -10.42 -5.13
CA VAL A 75 4.32 -10.69 -4.44
C VAL A 75 4.65 -9.55 -3.49
N MET A 76 5.34 -9.86 -2.41
CA MET A 76 5.78 -8.90 -1.40
C MET A 76 7.30 -8.81 -1.39
N GLY A 77 7.84 -7.61 -1.22
CA GLY A 77 9.26 -7.37 -1.10
C GLY A 77 9.60 -6.44 0.07
N LEU A 78 10.88 -6.37 0.38
CA LEU A 78 11.44 -5.47 1.37
C LEU A 78 12.11 -4.28 0.68
N LYS A 79 11.95 -3.09 1.25
CA LYS A 79 12.62 -1.89 0.75
C LYS A 79 13.73 -1.43 1.69
N GLY A 80 14.77 -0.87 1.10
CA GLY A 80 15.86 -0.20 1.79
C GLY A 80 15.51 1.25 2.15
N VAL A 81 16.51 2.00 2.53
CA VAL A 81 16.39 3.41 2.96
C VAL A 81 15.82 4.27 1.85
N GLY A 82 15.11 5.31 2.24
CA GLY A 82 14.42 6.26 1.35
C GLY A 82 12.90 6.19 1.51
N SER A 83 12.19 7.15 0.95
CA SER A 83 10.75 7.29 1.12
C SER A 83 9.99 6.88 -0.13
N ALA A 84 8.89 6.16 0.07
CA ALA A 84 7.93 5.84 -0.99
C ALA A 84 7.18 7.11 -1.44
N ASN A 85 6.86 7.16 -2.75
CA ASN A 85 6.11 8.26 -3.36
C ASN A 85 4.88 7.71 -4.10
N VAL A 86 3.79 8.47 -4.12
CA VAL A 86 2.56 8.10 -4.81
C VAL A 86 2.75 7.89 -6.32
N ALA A 87 3.74 8.56 -6.91
CA ALA A 87 4.10 8.43 -8.32
C ALA A 87 5.04 7.26 -8.64
N ASP A 88 5.53 6.55 -7.61
CA ASP A 88 6.43 5.40 -7.83
C ASP A 88 5.73 4.30 -8.63
N THR A 89 6.52 3.67 -9.48
CA THR A 89 6.15 2.45 -10.23
C THR A 89 7.17 1.35 -9.93
N GLN A 90 6.87 0.10 -10.28
CA GLN A 90 7.85 -0.98 -10.12
C GLN A 90 9.10 -0.78 -10.97
N ALA A 91 8.98 -0.09 -12.10
CA ALA A 91 10.11 0.22 -12.98
C ALA A 91 10.87 1.50 -12.57
N SER A 92 10.26 2.38 -11.77
CA SER A 92 10.86 3.67 -11.39
C SER A 92 10.39 4.08 -10.00
N HIS A 93 11.25 3.89 -9.01
CA HIS A 93 11.07 4.30 -7.63
C HIS A 93 12.40 4.87 -7.10
N ALA A 94 12.81 6.02 -7.70
CA ALA A 94 14.13 6.62 -7.49
C ALA A 94 14.42 7.02 -6.02
N GLY A 95 13.37 7.15 -5.19
CA GLY A 95 13.51 7.52 -3.78
C GLY A 95 13.97 6.39 -2.85
N TRP A 96 13.96 5.13 -3.31
CA TRP A 96 14.34 3.96 -2.52
C TRP A 96 14.78 2.79 -3.39
N LEU A 97 15.44 1.80 -2.78
CA LEU A 97 15.88 0.59 -3.48
C LEU A 97 15.20 -0.63 -2.84
N GLU A 98 14.88 -1.63 -3.67
CA GLU A 98 14.54 -2.95 -3.15
C GLU A 98 15.79 -3.56 -2.50
N VAL A 99 15.59 -4.27 -1.39
CA VAL A 99 16.63 -5.08 -0.75
C VAL A 99 16.30 -6.56 -0.88
N GLY A 100 17.32 -7.39 -0.74
CA GLY A 100 17.16 -8.84 -0.84
C GLY A 100 17.81 -9.45 -2.07
N GLY A 101 17.97 -8.69 -3.15
CA GLY A 101 18.68 -9.06 -4.39
C GLY A 101 20.06 -8.43 -4.45
N THR A 102 20.25 -7.48 -5.37
CA THR A 102 21.51 -6.74 -5.57
C THR A 102 21.85 -5.89 -4.34
N ASN A 103 20.85 -5.32 -3.67
CA ASN A 103 21.04 -4.46 -2.52
C ASN A 103 20.88 -5.25 -1.22
N ALA A 104 21.82 -5.05 -0.28
CA ALA A 104 21.77 -5.63 1.06
C ALA A 104 20.68 -4.98 1.94
N PRO A 105 20.13 -5.69 2.92
CA PRO A 105 20.43 -7.09 3.27
C PRO A 105 19.76 -8.09 2.34
N ALA A 106 20.40 -9.22 2.08
CA ALA A 106 19.83 -10.32 1.32
C ALA A 106 18.90 -11.19 2.18
N TYR A 107 17.90 -11.78 1.56
CA TYR A 107 17.06 -12.83 2.14
C TYR A 107 16.95 -14.02 1.19
N SER A 108 16.60 -15.20 1.74
CA SER A 108 16.50 -16.45 1.01
C SER A 108 15.34 -16.43 -0.01
N GLY A 109 15.53 -17.07 -1.15
CA GLY A 109 14.50 -17.24 -2.18
C GLY A 109 14.17 -15.95 -2.94
N ASN A 110 13.04 -15.98 -3.63
CA ASN A 110 12.47 -14.86 -4.38
C ASN A 110 11.55 -14.00 -3.49
N ARG A 111 10.93 -12.96 -4.05
CA ARG A 111 9.82 -12.25 -3.41
C ARG A 111 8.72 -13.26 -3.07
N PRO A 112 8.34 -13.42 -1.79
CA PRO A 112 7.30 -14.37 -1.41
C PRO A 112 5.92 -13.94 -1.90
N THR A 113 5.04 -14.92 -2.10
CA THR A 113 3.64 -14.71 -2.49
C THR A 113 2.78 -14.76 -1.22
N PRO A 114 2.13 -13.65 -0.83
CA PRO A 114 1.19 -13.65 0.28
C PRO A 114 -0.08 -14.42 -0.06
N SER A 115 -0.62 -15.14 0.92
CA SER A 115 -1.97 -15.70 0.86
C SER A 115 -2.94 -14.75 1.57
N PHE A 116 -4.12 -14.53 1.00
CA PHE A 116 -5.12 -13.63 1.55
C PHE A 116 -6.38 -14.39 1.97
N SER A 117 -7.01 -13.97 3.06
CA SER A 117 -8.35 -14.37 3.44
C SER A 117 -9.39 -13.78 2.48
N SER A 118 -10.61 -14.30 2.47
CA SER A 118 -11.74 -13.64 1.79
C SER A 118 -11.95 -12.25 2.38
N ALA A 119 -12.32 -11.29 1.52
CA ALA A 119 -12.65 -9.95 2.00
C ALA A 119 -13.93 -9.98 2.85
N ALA A 120 -13.94 -9.21 3.95
CA ALA A 120 -15.08 -9.02 4.83
C ALA A 120 -15.05 -7.59 5.40
N ALA A 121 -16.21 -6.98 5.58
CA ALA A 121 -16.33 -5.61 6.11
C ALA A 121 -15.41 -4.61 5.40
N ALA A 122 -15.40 -4.64 4.06
CA ALA A 122 -14.55 -3.80 3.21
C ALA A 122 -13.03 -3.93 3.49
N SER A 123 -12.60 -5.01 4.11
CA SER A 123 -11.20 -5.28 4.46
C SER A 123 -10.74 -6.63 3.93
N LYS A 124 -9.46 -6.73 3.56
CA LYS A 124 -8.80 -7.96 3.12
C LYS A 124 -7.41 -8.04 3.70
N ALA A 125 -7.14 -9.11 4.45
CA ALA A 125 -5.87 -9.31 5.12
C ALA A 125 -5.15 -10.58 4.64
N THR A 126 -3.82 -10.62 4.80
CA THR A 126 -3.06 -11.86 4.65
C THR A 126 -3.55 -12.90 5.65
N SER A 127 -3.74 -14.14 5.19
CA SER A 127 -4.20 -15.26 6.04
C SER A 127 -3.11 -15.77 7.00
N SER A 128 -1.85 -15.49 6.67
CA SER A 128 -0.67 -15.78 7.48
C SER A 128 0.41 -14.76 7.20
N ALA A 129 1.36 -14.61 8.10
CA ALA A 129 2.50 -13.75 7.90
C ALA A 129 3.39 -14.29 6.74
N VAL A 130 3.89 -13.37 5.94
CA VAL A 130 4.88 -13.61 4.88
C VAL A 130 6.26 -13.54 5.53
N SER A 131 7.09 -14.58 5.38
CA SER A 131 8.38 -14.66 6.03
C SER A 131 9.55 -14.38 5.08
N PHE A 132 10.49 -13.58 5.55
CA PHE A 132 11.76 -13.28 4.89
C PHE A 132 12.90 -13.77 5.79
N SER A 133 13.55 -14.86 5.43
CA SER A 133 14.71 -15.39 6.16
C SER A 133 15.96 -14.66 5.71
N MET A 134 16.52 -13.82 6.56
CA MET A 134 17.68 -12.98 6.24
C MET A 134 18.96 -13.81 6.13
N THR A 135 19.71 -13.59 5.05
CA THR A 135 20.97 -14.30 4.76
C THR A 135 22.20 -13.38 4.82
N SER A 136 21.99 -12.10 5.10
CA SER A 136 23.08 -11.14 5.34
C SER A 136 22.64 -10.05 6.33
N THR A 137 23.62 -9.33 6.85
CA THR A 137 23.42 -8.19 7.75
C THR A 137 23.19 -6.92 6.95
N GLY A 138 22.31 -6.03 7.45
CA GLY A 138 22.05 -4.73 6.87
C GLY A 138 20.87 -4.03 7.51
N THR A 139 20.25 -3.11 6.78
CA THR A 139 19.07 -2.36 7.23
C THR A 139 17.94 -2.50 6.24
N VAL A 140 16.72 -2.66 6.76
CA VAL A 140 15.46 -2.58 6.01
C VAL A 140 14.70 -1.33 6.46
N ALA A 141 13.97 -0.70 5.56
CA ALA A 141 13.24 0.53 5.86
C ALA A 141 11.75 0.47 5.49
N GLY A 142 11.26 -0.68 5.07
CA GLY A 142 9.84 -0.86 4.77
C GLY A 142 9.55 -2.12 3.95
N CYS A 143 8.29 -2.17 3.49
CA CYS A 143 7.77 -3.26 2.66
C CYS A 143 7.05 -2.70 1.44
N PHE A 144 6.87 -3.53 0.40
CA PHE A 144 6.05 -3.19 -0.75
C PHE A 144 5.30 -4.42 -1.29
N ILE A 145 4.24 -4.15 -2.04
CA ILE A 145 3.47 -5.14 -2.80
C ILE A 145 3.55 -4.81 -4.28
N ASN A 146 3.90 -5.82 -5.08
CA ASN A 146 3.83 -5.79 -6.53
C ASN A 146 2.77 -6.79 -7.01
N ILE A 147 2.00 -6.41 -8.02
CA ILE A 147 0.94 -7.24 -8.61
C ILE A 147 1.23 -7.46 -10.11
N GLY A 148 1.13 -8.69 -10.57
CA GLY A 148 1.33 -9.08 -11.96
C GLY A 148 2.78 -9.08 -12.42
N GLY A 149 3.74 -8.85 -11.50
CA GLY A 149 5.16 -8.87 -11.79
C GLY A 149 5.85 -10.18 -11.48
N SER A 150 7.14 -10.24 -11.80
CA SER A 150 8.00 -11.38 -11.48
C SER A 150 8.25 -11.45 -9.96
N ALA A 151 8.28 -12.68 -9.44
CA ALA A 151 8.74 -12.94 -8.08
C ALA A 151 10.27 -12.77 -7.92
N THR A 152 11.03 -12.67 -9.01
CA THR A 152 12.48 -12.41 -8.97
C THR A 152 12.71 -11.03 -8.35
N LYS A 153 13.62 -10.97 -7.38
CA LYS A 153 14.07 -9.72 -6.76
C LYS A 153 14.71 -8.80 -7.80
N ASP A 154 14.63 -7.49 -7.58
CA ASP A 154 15.10 -6.45 -8.51
C ASP A 154 14.37 -6.42 -9.87
N SER A 155 13.34 -7.25 -10.08
CA SER A 155 12.54 -7.20 -11.31
C SER A 155 11.71 -5.92 -11.35
N THR A 156 11.73 -5.27 -12.51
CA THR A 156 10.99 -4.02 -12.79
C THR A 156 9.61 -4.25 -13.39
N THR A 157 9.19 -5.53 -13.53
CA THR A 157 7.89 -5.89 -14.14
C THR A 157 6.75 -5.84 -13.13
N GLY A 158 5.53 -5.65 -13.63
CA GLY A 158 4.31 -5.59 -12.83
C GLY A 158 3.99 -4.18 -12.33
N THR A 159 2.98 -4.11 -11.48
CA THR A 159 2.48 -2.86 -10.89
C THR A 159 2.88 -2.77 -9.43
N LEU A 160 3.63 -1.75 -9.05
CA LEU A 160 3.85 -1.39 -7.65
C LEU A 160 2.51 -0.95 -7.07
N PHE A 161 1.84 -1.84 -6.36
CA PHE A 161 0.53 -1.56 -5.78
C PHE A 161 0.64 -0.61 -4.59
N SER A 162 1.54 -0.92 -3.67
CA SER A 162 1.76 -0.11 -2.48
C SER A 162 3.17 -0.26 -1.94
N ALA A 163 3.63 0.76 -1.23
CA ALA A 163 4.85 0.72 -0.44
C ALA A 163 4.62 1.41 0.91
N GLY A 164 5.29 0.95 1.95
CA GLY A 164 5.20 1.52 3.29
C GLY A 164 6.59 1.66 3.91
N ASP A 165 6.79 2.76 4.64
CA ASP A 165 8.05 3.09 5.30
C ASP A 165 7.94 2.81 6.79
N PHE A 166 8.94 2.12 7.37
CA PHE A 166 9.11 2.06 8.82
C PHE A 166 9.34 3.45 9.40
N SER A 167 9.00 3.66 10.67
CA SER A 167 9.27 4.92 11.38
C SER A 167 10.77 5.29 11.39
N SER A 168 11.62 4.28 11.32
CA SER A 168 13.08 4.38 11.14
C SER A 168 13.62 3.08 10.54
N SER A 169 14.77 3.14 9.89
CA SER A 169 15.44 1.95 9.37
C SER A 169 15.73 0.93 10.48
N LYS A 170 15.46 -0.34 10.23
CA LYS A 170 15.61 -1.44 11.19
C LYS A 170 16.81 -2.31 10.82
N SER A 171 17.65 -2.59 11.79
CA SER A 171 18.78 -3.49 11.61
C SER A 171 18.35 -4.94 11.61
N VAL A 172 18.92 -5.72 10.70
CA VAL A 172 18.80 -7.17 10.62
C VAL A 172 20.18 -7.81 10.46
N ILE A 173 20.31 -9.05 10.91
CA ILE A 173 21.52 -9.84 10.72
C ILE A 173 21.20 -11.17 10.03
N ASN A 174 22.22 -11.85 9.55
CA ASN A 174 22.08 -13.22 9.03
C ASN A 174 21.43 -14.13 10.08
N GLY A 175 20.40 -14.88 9.68
CA GLY A 175 19.63 -15.78 10.54
C GLY A 175 18.37 -15.13 11.13
N ASP A 176 18.20 -13.82 11.06
CA ASP A 176 16.94 -13.17 11.45
C ASP A 176 15.80 -13.56 10.49
N THR A 177 14.58 -13.52 10.98
CA THR A 177 13.37 -13.67 10.16
C THR A 177 12.46 -12.47 10.33
N ILE A 178 12.09 -11.82 9.21
CA ILE A 178 11.06 -10.78 9.21
C ILE A 178 9.75 -11.43 8.79
N ALA A 179 8.72 -11.36 9.63
CA ALA A 179 7.37 -11.81 9.36
C ALA A 179 6.47 -10.60 9.11
N VAL A 180 5.84 -10.54 7.94
CA VAL A 180 5.03 -9.39 7.51
C VAL A 180 3.59 -9.83 7.25
N THR A 181 2.63 -9.15 7.86
CA THR A 181 1.21 -9.20 7.47
C THR A 181 0.83 -7.92 6.74
N TYR A 182 -0.21 -7.98 5.92
CA TYR A 182 -0.76 -6.83 5.22
C TYR A 182 -2.28 -6.85 5.29
N THR A 183 -2.87 -5.69 5.55
CA THR A 183 -4.33 -5.49 5.51
C THR A 183 -4.64 -4.32 4.58
N ALA A 184 -5.51 -4.55 3.61
CA ALA A 184 -6.10 -3.51 2.77
C ALA A 184 -7.53 -3.23 3.23
N THR A 185 -7.93 -1.95 3.23
CA THR A 185 -9.27 -1.50 3.62
C THR A 185 -9.79 -0.49 2.60
N LEU A 186 -11.06 -0.61 2.25
CA LEU A 186 -11.82 0.37 1.47
C LEU A 186 -12.68 1.20 2.42
N THR A 187 -12.66 2.51 2.29
CA THR A 187 -13.51 3.45 3.03
C THR A 187 -14.21 4.39 2.08
#